data_99f0a46aa1dd8d7079822e84afde8342
#
_entry.id   99f0a46aa1dd8d7079822e84afde8342
#
_cell.length_a   1.000
_cell.length_b   1.000
_cell.length_c   1.000
_cell.angle_alpha   90.00
_cell.angle_beta   90.00
_cell.angle_gamma   90.00
#
_symmetry.space_group_name_H-M   'P 1'
#
loop_
_entity.id
_entity.type
_entity.pdbx_description
1 polymer ?
#
loop_
_entity_poly.entity_id
_entity_poly.type
_entity_poly.pdbx_seq_one_letter_code
_entity_poly.pdbx_strand_id
1 'polypeptide(L)'
;MDYDPIKESLGRHFNRHPLLRKLFYLLLNILLLRSWHVRKALKKLSQTLPSSSKVLDAGMGFGQYSWWMARKFRGWNITAADIKSEQVADCNAFFRRERLGERFRAIEADLVRWTGTGKYDLVLCVDVMEHIEEDRKVFGSFFSMMNNGGYLVISTPSDLGGSDVHSENEKSFIGEHVRDGYSKAGITGKLLDAGFGKVSVSYTYGLSGSIAWKLSMKYPVIMLSASRLFFILLPFYYLAVMPFVILLNITDLNFSHAKGTGLLVIAEKNR
;
A
#
# COMPACT_ATOMS: atom_id res chain seq x y z
N MET A 1 3.90 11.63 18.98
CA MET A 1 4.85 11.79 17.86
C MET A 1 4.15 11.15 16.66
N ASP A 2 3.68 11.94 15.73
CA ASP A 2 2.87 11.43 14.63
C ASP A 2 3.74 10.59 13.69
N TYR A 3 3.23 9.44 13.27
CA TYR A 3 3.94 8.49 12.41
C TYR A 3 4.33 9.10 11.06
N ASP A 4 3.53 10.00 10.53
CA ASP A 4 3.75 10.67 9.26
C ASP A 4 4.97 11.59 9.19
N PRO A 5 5.32 12.40 10.22
CA PRO A 5 6.54 13.19 10.20
C PRO A 5 7.82 12.37 10.16
N ILE A 6 7.82 11.18 10.79
CA ILE A 6 8.98 10.26 10.75
C ILE A 6 9.10 9.69 9.34
N LYS A 7 8.01 9.24 8.74
CA LYS A 7 7.96 8.70 7.37
C LYS A 7 8.40 9.75 6.34
N GLU A 8 7.93 10.99 6.50
CA GLU A 8 8.26 12.11 5.63
C GLU A 8 9.71 12.58 5.78
N SER A 9 10.22 12.67 7.01
CA SER A 9 11.62 12.99 7.31
C SER A 9 12.59 11.92 6.79
N LEU A 10 12.28 10.65 7.02
CA LEU A 10 13.05 9.53 6.48
C LEU A 10 13.00 9.54 4.95
N GLY A 11 11.83 9.72 4.34
CA GLY A 11 11.65 9.77 2.89
C GLY A 11 12.52 10.85 2.24
N ARG A 12 12.55 12.06 2.78
CA ARG A 12 13.39 13.15 2.27
C ARG A 12 14.89 12.83 2.30
N HIS A 13 15.38 12.15 3.33
CA HIS A 13 16.79 11.76 3.42
C HIS A 13 17.11 10.62 2.46
N PHE A 14 16.24 9.62 2.33
CA PHE A 14 16.45 8.46 1.46
C PHE A 14 16.28 8.80 -0.03
N ASN A 15 15.48 9.81 -0.38
CA ASN A 15 15.29 10.22 -1.78
C ASN A 15 16.52 10.89 -2.41
N ARG A 16 17.45 11.41 -1.60
CA ARG A 16 18.67 12.10 -2.08
C ARG A 16 19.61 11.20 -2.88
N HIS A 17 19.65 9.91 -2.59
CA HIS A 17 20.56 8.98 -3.25
C HIS A 17 19.85 7.70 -3.71
N PRO A 18 20.03 7.26 -4.98
CA PRO A 18 19.32 6.09 -5.51
C PRO A 18 19.53 4.79 -4.71
N LEU A 19 20.73 4.56 -4.17
CA LEU A 19 21.03 3.38 -3.35
C LEU A 19 20.27 3.43 -2.02
N LEU A 20 20.19 4.58 -1.37
CA LEU A 20 19.43 4.75 -0.14
C LEU A 20 17.94 4.52 -0.38
N ARG A 21 17.39 5.01 -1.50
CA ARG A 21 16.00 4.76 -1.88
C ARG A 21 15.71 3.28 -2.10
N LYS A 22 16.62 2.56 -2.77
CA LYS A 22 16.49 1.11 -2.94
C LYS A 22 16.56 0.37 -1.60
N LEU A 23 17.45 0.78 -0.70
CA LEU A 23 17.51 0.24 0.66
C LEU A 23 16.22 0.52 1.42
N PHE A 24 15.67 1.74 1.33
CA PHE A 24 14.39 2.09 1.92
C PHE A 24 13.25 1.20 1.39
N TYR A 25 13.16 0.99 0.07
CA TYR A 25 12.19 0.08 -0.51
C TYR A 25 12.37 -1.37 -0.03
N LEU A 26 13.61 -1.82 0.12
CA LEU A 26 13.90 -3.15 0.67
C LEU A 26 13.39 -3.27 2.11
N LEU A 27 13.67 -2.29 2.95
CA LEU A 27 13.22 -2.25 4.34
C LEU A 27 11.69 -2.23 4.43
N LEU A 28 11.01 -1.35 3.67
CA LEU A 28 9.54 -1.33 3.62
C LEU A 28 8.96 -2.67 3.18
N ASN A 29 9.62 -3.34 2.23
CA ASN A 29 9.18 -4.63 1.73
C ASN A 29 9.37 -5.78 2.72
N ILE A 30 10.35 -5.69 3.60
CA ILE A 30 10.60 -6.70 4.63
C ILE A 30 9.70 -6.45 5.84
N LEU A 31 9.60 -5.19 6.28
CA LEU A 31 8.94 -4.82 7.52
C LEU A 31 7.41 -4.77 7.40
N LEU A 32 6.88 -4.38 6.23
CA LEU A 32 5.45 -4.18 6.04
C LEU A 32 4.78 -5.43 5.47
N LEU A 33 4.05 -6.16 6.29
CA LEU A 33 3.31 -7.37 5.90
C LEU A 33 2.31 -7.11 4.75
N ARG A 34 1.69 -5.92 4.68
CA ARG A 34 0.83 -5.54 3.55
C ARG A 34 1.54 -5.64 2.21
N SER A 35 2.84 -5.31 2.15
CA SER A 35 3.63 -5.47 0.92
C SER A 35 3.72 -6.93 0.47
N TRP A 36 3.73 -7.88 1.40
CA TRP A 36 3.74 -9.32 1.10
C TRP A 36 2.41 -9.76 0.51
N HIS A 37 1.29 -9.34 1.13
CA HIS A 37 -0.06 -9.64 0.63
C HIS A 37 -0.31 -9.04 -0.75
N VAL A 38 -0.02 -7.75 -0.93
CA VAL A 38 -0.17 -7.04 -2.22
C VAL A 38 0.66 -7.71 -3.30
N ARG A 39 1.92 -8.03 -3.03
CA ARG A 39 2.80 -8.69 -4.01
C ARG A 39 2.35 -10.11 -4.35
N LYS A 40 1.83 -10.86 -3.38
CA LYS A 40 1.25 -12.19 -3.62
C LYS A 40 0.04 -12.07 -4.55
N ALA A 41 -0.85 -11.11 -4.29
CA ALA A 41 -2.00 -10.84 -5.15
C ALA A 41 -1.57 -10.44 -6.57
N LEU A 42 -0.66 -9.48 -6.71
CA LEU A 42 -0.15 -9.03 -8.00
C LEU A 42 0.53 -10.14 -8.80
N LYS A 43 1.32 -11.01 -8.14
CA LYS A 43 1.91 -12.20 -8.79
C LYS A 43 0.84 -13.17 -9.30
N LYS A 44 -0.23 -13.38 -8.54
CA LYS A 44 -1.34 -14.24 -8.97
C LYS A 44 -2.08 -13.63 -10.15
N LEU A 45 -2.42 -12.34 -10.09
CA LEU A 45 -3.13 -11.65 -11.15
C LEU A 45 -2.29 -11.50 -12.43
N SER A 46 -0.96 -11.39 -12.32
CA SER A 46 -0.08 -11.32 -13.50
C SER A 46 -0.12 -12.56 -14.39
N GLN A 47 -0.68 -13.67 -13.91
CA GLN A 47 -0.87 -14.89 -14.71
C GLN A 47 -2.10 -14.82 -15.63
N THR A 48 -3.05 -13.94 -15.31
CA THR A 48 -4.30 -13.71 -16.07
C THR A 48 -4.28 -12.42 -16.88
N LEU A 49 -3.43 -11.47 -16.49
CA LEU A 49 -3.26 -10.19 -17.15
C LEU A 49 -2.35 -10.29 -18.37
N PRO A 50 -2.56 -9.45 -19.40
CA PRO A 50 -1.65 -9.35 -20.54
C PRO A 50 -0.20 -9.05 -20.10
N SER A 51 0.77 -9.60 -20.81
CA SER A 51 2.20 -9.34 -20.54
C SER A 51 2.59 -7.87 -20.67
N SER A 52 1.83 -7.10 -21.47
CA SER A 52 1.99 -5.66 -21.74
C SER A 52 0.96 -4.79 -21.00
N SER A 53 0.51 -5.22 -19.84
CA SER A 53 -0.55 -4.54 -19.08
C SER A 53 -0.24 -3.08 -18.79
N LYS A 54 -1.28 -2.26 -18.88
CA LYS A 54 -1.30 -0.88 -18.40
C LYS A 54 -1.77 -0.86 -16.95
N VAL A 55 -0.95 -0.33 -16.06
CA VAL A 55 -1.17 -0.34 -14.62
C VAL A 55 -1.27 1.08 -14.09
N LEU A 56 -2.27 1.33 -13.25
CA LEU A 56 -2.36 2.54 -12.44
C LEU A 56 -1.95 2.20 -10.99
N ASP A 57 -0.98 2.93 -10.45
CA ASP A 57 -0.64 2.95 -9.02
C ASP A 57 -1.22 4.24 -8.43
N ALA A 58 -2.40 4.14 -7.81
CA ALA A 58 -3.19 5.26 -7.32
C ALA A 58 -2.81 5.57 -5.87
N GLY A 59 -2.23 6.76 -5.64
CA GLY A 59 -1.62 7.13 -4.36
C GLY A 59 -0.26 6.44 -4.18
N MET A 60 0.62 6.61 -5.18
CA MET A 60 1.90 5.88 -5.24
C MET A 60 2.84 6.16 -4.06
N GLY A 61 2.70 7.31 -3.37
CA GLY A 61 3.61 7.76 -2.34
C GLY A 61 5.07 7.78 -2.82
N PHE A 62 5.96 7.07 -2.16
CA PHE A 62 7.37 6.97 -2.56
C PHE A 62 7.62 6.08 -3.79
N GLY A 63 6.58 5.46 -4.39
CA GLY A 63 6.69 4.63 -5.58
C GLY A 63 7.27 3.23 -5.36
N GLN A 64 7.20 2.69 -4.13
CA GLN A 64 7.77 1.36 -3.80
C GLN A 64 7.09 0.22 -4.58
N TYR A 65 5.77 0.28 -4.76
CA TYR A 65 5.02 -0.73 -5.51
C TYR A 65 5.27 -0.60 -7.00
N SER A 66 5.23 0.63 -7.53
CA SER A 66 5.62 0.93 -8.91
C SER A 66 7.02 0.43 -9.25
N TRP A 67 8.00 0.68 -8.35
CA TRP A 67 9.37 0.17 -8.50
C TRP A 67 9.42 -1.36 -8.58
N TRP A 68 8.74 -2.03 -7.65
CA TRP A 68 8.71 -3.48 -7.63
C TRP A 68 8.01 -4.04 -8.88
N MET A 69 6.87 -3.49 -9.29
CA MET A 69 6.13 -3.91 -10.49
C MET A 69 6.98 -3.72 -11.74
N ALA A 70 7.62 -2.56 -11.94
CA ALA A 70 8.44 -2.26 -13.11
C ALA A 70 9.64 -3.21 -13.26
N ARG A 71 10.20 -3.68 -12.15
CA ARG A 71 11.31 -4.65 -12.16
C ARG A 71 10.83 -6.09 -12.32
N LYS A 72 9.69 -6.43 -11.73
CA LYS A 72 9.17 -7.80 -11.71
C LYS A 72 8.48 -8.14 -13.03
N PHE A 73 7.73 -7.20 -13.59
CA PHE A 73 6.92 -7.37 -14.79
C PHE A 73 7.44 -6.47 -15.91
N ARG A 74 8.40 -6.97 -16.69
CA ARG A 74 9.15 -6.16 -17.67
C ARG A 74 8.30 -5.56 -18.79
N GLY A 75 7.14 -6.15 -19.09
CA GLY A 75 6.23 -5.66 -20.12
C GLY A 75 5.20 -4.65 -19.61
N TRP A 76 5.07 -4.45 -18.29
CA TRP A 76 4.04 -3.57 -17.75
C TRP A 76 4.41 -2.09 -17.94
N ASN A 77 3.40 -1.30 -18.30
CA ASN A 77 3.48 0.16 -18.39
C ASN A 77 2.74 0.77 -17.21
N ILE A 78 3.43 1.52 -16.37
CA ILE A 78 2.93 1.99 -15.10
C ILE A 78 2.71 3.50 -15.15
N THR A 79 1.47 3.92 -14.96
CA THR A 79 1.12 5.28 -14.59
C THR A 79 0.95 5.30 -13.07
N ALA A 80 1.63 6.22 -12.39
CA ALA A 80 1.50 6.39 -10.96
C ALA A 80 0.92 7.76 -10.66
N ALA A 81 -0.06 7.85 -9.78
CA ALA A 81 -0.74 9.10 -9.45
C ALA A 81 -0.55 9.43 -7.96
N ASP A 82 -0.26 10.67 -7.65
CA ASP A 82 -0.20 11.18 -6.28
C ASP A 82 -0.58 12.66 -6.26
N ILE A 83 -1.12 13.12 -5.13
CA ILE A 83 -1.48 14.53 -4.95
C ILE A 83 -0.26 15.40 -4.62
N LYS A 84 0.84 14.81 -4.12
CA LYS A 84 2.05 15.51 -3.71
C LYS A 84 3.00 15.69 -4.91
N SER A 85 3.06 16.89 -5.48
CA SER A 85 3.91 17.23 -6.65
C SER A 85 5.39 16.90 -6.43
N GLU A 86 5.92 17.09 -5.21
CA GLU A 86 7.29 16.76 -4.86
C GLU A 86 7.56 15.25 -5.03
N GLN A 87 6.66 14.38 -4.55
CA GLN A 87 6.79 12.93 -4.70
C GLN A 87 6.71 12.49 -6.17
N VAL A 88 5.85 13.15 -6.95
CA VAL A 88 5.74 12.92 -8.40
C VAL A 88 7.06 13.26 -9.11
N ALA A 89 7.63 14.42 -8.81
CA ALA A 89 8.90 14.86 -9.40
C ALA A 89 10.05 13.90 -9.03
N ASP A 90 10.15 13.54 -7.75
CA ASP A 90 11.16 12.63 -7.21
C ASP A 90 11.07 11.22 -7.83
N CYS A 91 9.85 10.69 -7.97
CA CYS A 91 9.64 9.39 -8.59
C CYS A 91 10.04 9.43 -10.06
N ASN A 92 9.60 10.42 -10.83
CA ASN A 92 9.99 10.55 -12.23
C ASN A 92 11.52 10.66 -12.41
N ALA A 93 12.19 11.43 -11.56
CA ALA A 93 13.66 11.57 -11.59
C ALA A 93 14.35 10.24 -11.27
N PHE A 94 13.89 9.54 -10.23
CA PHE A 94 14.45 8.25 -9.82
C PHE A 94 14.28 7.18 -10.90
N PHE A 95 13.07 7.01 -11.45
CA PHE A 95 12.80 5.98 -12.46
C PHE A 95 13.56 6.25 -13.77
N ARG A 96 13.76 7.54 -14.16
CA ARG A 96 14.65 7.88 -15.29
C ARG A 96 16.09 7.46 -15.04
N ARG A 97 16.65 7.73 -13.86
CA ARG A 97 18.00 7.30 -13.48
C ARG A 97 18.18 5.78 -13.50
N GLU A 98 17.13 5.05 -13.17
CA GLU A 98 17.12 3.59 -13.18
C GLU A 98 16.77 2.97 -14.54
N ARG A 99 16.72 3.78 -15.61
CA ARG A 99 16.40 3.37 -17.00
C ARG A 99 15.02 2.70 -17.14
N LEU A 100 14.06 3.16 -16.34
CA LEU A 100 12.67 2.69 -16.35
C LEU A 100 11.68 3.77 -16.83
N GLY A 101 12.16 4.96 -17.19
CA GLY A 101 11.34 6.10 -17.55
C GLY A 101 10.45 5.90 -18.79
N GLU A 102 10.80 4.97 -19.69
CA GLU A 102 9.95 4.65 -20.85
C GLU A 102 8.67 3.90 -20.46
N ARG A 103 8.70 3.16 -19.33
CA ARG A 103 7.60 2.31 -18.84
C ARG A 103 6.97 2.81 -17.55
N PHE A 104 7.44 3.94 -17.05
CA PHE A 104 6.94 4.54 -15.81
C PHE A 104 6.73 6.03 -16.02
N ARG A 105 5.57 6.51 -15.61
CA ARG A 105 5.24 7.93 -15.55
C ARG A 105 4.46 8.22 -14.28
N ALA A 106 4.97 9.12 -13.45
CA ALA A 106 4.22 9.69 -12.34
C ALA A 106 3.53 10.99 -12.77
N ILE A 107 2.30 11.19 -12.32
CA ILE A 107 1.48 12.36 -12.59
C ILE A 107 0.92 12.91 -11.27
N GLU A 108 0.80 14.23 -11.18
CA GLU A 108 0.08 14.87 -10.08
C GLU A 108 -1.41 14.77 -10.36
N ALA A 109 -2.15 14.14 -9.43
CA ALA A 109 -3.58 13.98 -9.56
C ALA A 109 -4.25 13.84 -8.19
N ASP A 110 -5.32 14.58 -7.99
CA ASP A 110 -6.30 14.34 -6.93
C ASP A 110 -7.28 13.28 -7.39
N LEU A 111 -7.27 12.10 -6.77
CA LEU A 111 -8.10 10.96 -7.16
C LEU A 111 -9.61 11.26 -7.13
N VAL A 112 -10.05 12.21 -6.30
CA VAL A 112 -11.46 12.63 -6.20
C VAL A 112 -11.89 13.42 -7.43
N ARG A 113 -10.99 14.22 -7.99
CA ARG A 113 -11.25 15.13 -9.11
C ARG A 113 -10.74 14.58 -10.44
N TRP A 114 -9.89 13.58 -10.39
CA TRP A 114 -9.21 13.08 -11.58
C TRP A 114 -10.12 12.19 -12.42
N THR A 115 -10.42 12.67 -13.61
CA THR A 115 -11.13 11.95 -14.67
C THR A 115 -10.14 11.45 -15.71
N GLY A 116 -9.27 10.54 -15.32
CA GLY A 116 -8.24 10.01 -16.23
C GLY A 116 -8.83 9.42 -17.50
N THR A 117 -8.22 9.70 -18.63
CA THR A 117 -8.61 9.18 -19.97
C THR A 117 -7.99 7.81 -20.27
N GLY A 118 -7.13 7.31 -19.38
CA GLY A 118 -6.45 6.03 -19.53
C GLY A 118 -7.40 4.84 -19.40
N LYS A 119 -7.03 3.74 -20.05
CA LYS A 119 -7.66 2.43 -19.83
C LYS A 119 -6.62 1.50 -19.23
N TYR A 120 -6.87 1.00 -18.03
CA TYR A 120 -5.94 0.20 -17.25
C TYR A 120 -6.44 -1.24 -17.10
N ASP A 121 -5.52 -2.17 -17.19
CA ASP A 121 -5.78 -3.59 -16.94
C ASP A 121 -5.70 -3.92 -15.45
N LEU A 122 -4.96 -3.08 -14.69
CA LEU A 122 -4.82 -3.18 -13.25
C LEU A 122 -4.80 -1.78 -12.63
N VAL A 123 -5.57 -1.59 -11.58
CA VAL A 123 -5.47 -0.45 -10.66
C VAL A 123 -5.02 -0.97 -9.31
N LEU A 124 -3.94 -0.42 -8.77
CA LEU A 124 -3.44 -0.67 -7.43
C LEU A 124 -3.65 0.56 -6.56
N CYS A 125 -4.21 0.39 -5.36
CA CYS A 125 -4.44 1.46 -4.40
C CYS A 125 -4.13 0.94 -2.99
N VAL A 126 -3.07 1.44 -2.35
CA VAL A 126 -2.56 0.93 -1.08
C VAL A 126 -2.44 2.04 -0.06
N ASP A 127 -3.17 1.93 1.05
CA ASP A 127 -3.24 2.90 2.15
C ASP A 127 -3.58 4.32 1.66
N VAL A 128 -4.66 4.44 0.92
CA VAL A 128 -5.13 5.72 0.35
C VAL A 128 -6.62 5.92 0.62
N MET A 129 -7.44 4.88 0.45
CA MET A 129 -8.90 5.02 0.50
C MET A 129 -9.43 5.41 1.88
N GLU A 130 -8.69 5.10 2.95
CA GLU A 130 -8.99 5.53 4.32
C GLU A 130 -8.87 7.04 4.53
N HIS A 131 -8.15 7.74 3.65
CA HIS A 131 -7.97 9.20 3.68
C HIS A 131 -8.97 9.96 2.80
N ILE A 132 -9.79 9.25 2.00
CA ILE A 132 -10.69 9.86 1.02
C ILE A 132 -12.14 9.80 1.51
N GLU A 133 -12.75 10.95 1.75
CA GLU A 133 -14.14 11.04 2.19
C GLU A 133 -15.11 10.61 1.08
N GLU A 134 -14.91 11.11 -0.14
CA GLU A 134 -15.71 10.79 -1.34
C GLU A 134 -15.28 9.46 -2.02
N ASP A 135 -15.09 8.40 -1.25
CA ASP A 135 -14.55 7.12 -1.73
C ASP A 135 -15.41 6.48 -2.84
N ARG A 136 -16.74 6.61 -2.77
CA ARG A 136 -17.65 6.10 -3.83
C ARG A 136 -17.38 6.72 -5.18
N LYS A 137 -17.04 8.00 -5.22
CA LYS A 137 -16.68 8.71 -6.45
C LYS A 137 -15.38 8.17 -7.04
N VAL A 138 -14.39 7.92 -6.16
CA VAL A 138 -13.11 7.34 -6.57
C VAL A 138 -13.28 5.90 -7.09
N PHE A 139 -14.11 5.07 -6.44
CA PHE A 139 -14.42 3.73 -6.95
C PHE A 139 -15.08 3.76 -8.33
N GLY A 140 -16.04 4.68 -8.56
CA GLY A 140 -16.65 4.92 -9.88
C GLY A 140 -15.62 5.37 -10.92
N SER A 141 -14.70 6.26 -10.55
CA SER A 141 -13.61 6.71 -11.42
C SER A 141 -12.66 5.55 -11.77
N PHE A 142 -12.27 4.74 -10.80
CA PHE A 142 -11.46 3.53 -11.07
C PHE A 142 -12.17 2.59 -12.03
N PHE A 143 -13.46 2.30 -11.79
CA PHE A 143 -14.24 1.45 -12.69
C PHE A 143 -14.26 2.00 -14.12
N SER A 144 -14.47 3.30 -14.30
CA SER A 144 -14.54 3.95 -15.62
C SER A 144 -13.21 3.89 -16.37
N MET A 145 -12.10 4.01 -15.64
CA MET A 145 -10.73 3.99 -16.18
C MET A 145 -10.19 2.59 -16.46
N MET A 146 -10.90 1.53 -16.10
CA MET A 146 -10.43 0.16 -16.29
C MET A 146 -10.94 -0.45 -17.59
N ASN A 147 -10.13 -1.32 -18.17
CA ASN A 147 -10.54 -2.23 -19.23
C ASN A 147 -11.50 -3.29 -18.70
N ASN A 148 -12.36 -3.83 -19.54
CA ASN A 148 -13.15 -5.01 -19.20
C ASN A 148 -12.22 -6.20 -18.94
N GLY A 149 -12.48 -6.98 -17.90
CA GLY A 149 -11.60 -8.04 -17.41
C GLY A 149 -10.39 -7.54 -16.62
N GLY A 150 -10.30 -6.23 -16.34
CA GLY A 150 -9.27 -5.63 -15.51
C GLY A 150 -9.54 -5.81 -14.01
N TYR A 151 -8.52 -5.63 -13.19
CA TYR A 151 -8.56 -5.83 -11.75
C TYR A 151 -8.23 -4.57 -10.97
N LEU A 152 -9.03 -4.28 -9.93
CA LEU A 152 -8.71 -3.31 -8.88
C LEU A 152 -8.20 -4.07 -7.65
N VAL A 153 -7.01 -3.70 -7.17
CA VAL A 153 -6.42 -4.21 -5.93
C VAL A 153 -6.32 -3.09 -4.93
N ILE A 154 -6.99 -3.25 -3.78
CA ILE A 154 -6.92 -2.29 -2.67
C ILE A 154 -6.34 -2.97 -1.45
N SER A 155 -5.43 -2.30 -0.76
CA SER A 155 -5.01 -2.63 0.60
C SER A 155 -5.31 -1.44 1.50
N THR A 156 -6.09 -1.67 2.58
CA THR A 156 -6.57 -0.61 3.47
C THR A 156 -6.78 -1.17 4.88
N PRO A 157 -6.81 -0.38 5.94
CA PRO A 157 -7.23 -0.83 7.25
C PRO A 157 -8.65 -1.42 7.26
N SER A 158 -8.88 -2.38 8.16
CA SER A 158 -10.22 -2.88 8.47
C SER A 158 -10.84 -2.11 9.63
N ASP A 159 -12.16 -2.18 9.76
CA ASP A 159 -12.92 -1.67 10.91
C ASP A 159 -12.68 -2.42 12.22
N LEU A 160 -11.89 -3.50 12.20
CA LEU A 160 -11.60 -4.32 13.38
C LEU A 160 -10.34 -3.90 14.14
N GLY A 161 -9.77 -2.73 13.85
CA GLY A 161 -8.63 -2.20 14.58
C GLY A 161 -7.55 -1.60 13.72
N GLY A 162 -7.87 -0.48 13.08
CA GLY A 162 -6.87 0.28 12.32
C GLY A 162 -5.98 1.17 13.17
N SER A 163 -6.44 1.60 14.35
CA SER A 163 -5.78 2.66 15.11
C SER A 163 -5.18 2.22 16.45
N ASP A 164 -5.42 0.98 16.90
CA ASP A 164 -5.08 0.54 18.31
C ASP A 164 -5.67 1.50 19.38
N VAL A 165 -6.69 2.30 19.01
CA VAL A 165 -7.39 3.24 19.90
C VAL A 165 -8.53 2.47 20.56
N HIS A 166 -8.41 2.23 21.83
CA HIS A 166 -9.41 1.51 22.63
C HIS A 166 -10.29 2.42 23.49
N SER A 167 -10.09 3.75 23.41
CA SER A 167 -10.89 4.73 24.15
C SER A 167 -11.12 6.01 23.33
N GLU A 168 -12.28 6.65 23.54
CA GLU A 168 -12.68 7.91 22.87
C GLU A 168 -11.72 9.09 23.13
N ASN A 169 -10.79 8.97 24.06
CA ASN A 169 -9.82 10.00 24.42
C ASN A 169 -8.41 9.78 23.85
N GLU A 170 -8.15 8.65 23.20
CA GLU A 170 -6.88 8.40 22.53
C GLU A 170 -6.95 8.87 21.08
N LYS A 171 -6.17 9.88 20.72
CA LYS A 171 -6.01 10.29 19.33
C LYS A 171 -5.45 9.11 18.52
N SER A 172 -6.07 8.82 17.38
CA SER A 172 -5.56 7.85 16.41
C SER A 172 -4.06 8.03 16.21
N PHE A 173 -3.31 6.95 16.19
CA PHE A 173 -1.88 6.95 15.90
C PHE A 173 -1.57 7.54 14.51
N ILE A 174 -2.60 7.71 13.67
CA ILE A 174 -2.55 8.27 12.32
C ILE A 174 -3.65 9.35 12.23
N GLY A 175 -3.26 10.60 12.50
CA GLY A 175 -4.18 11.75 12.59
C GLY A 175 -4.85 12.20 11.28
N GLU A 176 -4.59 11.54 10.16
CA GLU A 176 -5.09 11.93 8.83
C GLU A 176 -6.19 10.99 8.29
N HIS A 177 -6.62 9.97 9.03
CA HIS A 177 -7.68 9.08 8.58
C HIS A 177 -9.05 9.74 8.74
N VAL A 178 -9.85 9.76 7.68
CA VAL A 178 -11.25 10.18 7.71
C VAL A 178 -12.19 9.06 8.19
N ARG A 179 -11.64 7.82 8.31
CA ARG A 179 -12.31 6.63 8.83
C ARG A 179 -11.34 5.66 9.44
N ASP A 180 -11.77 4.90 10.46
CA ASP A 180 -10.94 3.89 11.13
C ASP A 180 -10.58 2.68 10.25
N GLY A 181 -11.24 2.54 9.10
CA GLY A 181 -11.08 1.46 8.15
C GLY A 181 -12.40 1.06 7.49
N TYR A 182 -12.39 -0.06 6.78
CA TYR A 182 -13.57 -0.58 6.10
C TYR A 182 -14.01 -1.91 6.69
N SER A 183 -15.33 -2.11 6.81
CA SER A 183 -15.88 -3.47 6.97
C SER A 183 -15.84 -4.21 5.61
N LYS A 184 -15.76 -5.55 5.64
CA LYS A 184 -15.84 -6.35 4.42
C LYS A 184 -17.13 -6.08 3.63
N ALA A 185 -18.26 -6.05 4.33
CA ALA A 185 -19.57 -5.80 3.71
C ALA A 185 -19.64 -4.39 3.12
N GLY A 186 -19.16 -3.39 3.86
CA GLY A 186 -19.19 -1.99 3.43
C GLY A 186 -18.38 -1.73 2.15
N ILE A 187 -17.13 -2.21 2.09
CA ILE A 187 -16.32 -2.01 0.88
C ILE A 187 -16.82 -2.84 -0.30
N THR A 188 -17.33 -4.05 -0.03
CA THR A 188 -17.95 -4.89 -1.08
C THR A 188 -19.14 -4.20 -1.70
N GLY A 189 -20.08 -3.68 -0.87
CA GLY A 189 -21.25 -2.96 -1.37
C GLY A 189 -20.89 -1.74 -2.21
N LYS A 190 -19.95 -0.91 -1.73
CA LYS A 190 -19.48 0.27 -2.48
C LYS A 190 -18.88 -0.08 -3.84
N LEU A 191 -18.12 -1.18 -3.93
CA LEU A 191 -17.52 -1.62 -5.19
C LEU A 191 -18.56 -2.22 -6.15
N LEU A 192 -19.53 -2.99 -5.65
CA LEU A 192 -20.65 -3.47 -6.45
C LEU A 192 -21.49 -2.31 -6.98
N ASP A 193 -21.79 -1.31 -6.15
CA ASP A 193 -22.50 -0.08 -6.54
C ASP A 193 -21.72 0.70 -7.63
N ALA A 194 -20.39 0.66 -7.61
CA ALA A 194 -19.54 1.27 -8.64
C ALA A 194 -19.52 0.49 -9.96
N GLY A 195 -20.09 -0.73 -10.01
CA GLY A 195 -20.22 -1.55 -11.22
C GLY A 195 -19.28 -2.76 -11.30
N PHE A 196 -18.42 -3.01 -10.30
CA PHE A 196 -17.59 -4.20 -10.29
C PHE A 196 -18.42 -5.47 -10.18
N GLY A 197 -18.11 -6.48 -11.01
CA GLY A 197 -18.95 -7.69 -11.06
C GLY A 197 -18.55 -8.74 -10.04
N LYS A 198 -17.28 -8.83 -9.67
CA LYS A 198 -16.78 -9.80 -8.70
C LYS A 198 -15.85 -9.10 -7.72
N VAL A 199 -16.17 -9.18 -6.44
CA VAL A 199 -15.41 -8.57 -5.35
C VAL A 199 -15.01 -9.65 -4.35
N SER A 200 -13.69 -9.80 -4.12
CA SER A 200 -13.12 -10.71 -3.13
C SER A 200 -12.43 -9.88 -2.06
N VAL A 201 -12.84 -10.04 -0.80
CA VAL A 201 -12.28 -9.32 0.35
C VAL A 201 -11.74 -10.31 1.35
N SER A 202 -10.45 -10.20 1.67
CA SER A 202 -9.78 -11.01 2.68
C SER A 202 -9.20 -10.14 3.78
N TYR A 203 -9.25 -10.64 5.03
CA TYR A 203 -8.52 -10.02 6.12
C TYR A 203 -7.03 -10.31 5.98
N THR A 204 -6.23 -9.31 6.30
CA THR A 204 -4.78 -9.38 6.50
C THR A 204 -4.47 -8.94 7.92
N TYR A 205 -3.26 -9.17 8.38
CA TYR A 205 -2.90 -8.91 9.78
C TYR A 205 -3.85 -9.61 10.75
N GLY A 206 -4.02 -10.93 10.59
CA GLY A 206 -4.64 -11.78 11.59
C GLY A 206 -3.82 -11.82 12.87
N LEU A 207 -4.01 -12.82 13.72
CA LEU A 207 -3.28 -12.92 14.99
C LEU A 207 -1.76 -12.89 14.79
N SER A 208 -1.23 -13.71 13.88
CA SER A 208 0.21 -13.77 13.57
C SER A 208 0.75 -12.45 13.01
N GLY A 209 0.04 -11.86 12.05
CA GLY A 209 0.42 -10.58 11.43
C GLY A 209 0.35 -9.42 12.41
N SER A 210 -0.62 -9.40 13.31
CA SER A 210 -0.73 -8.39 14.36
C SER A 210 0.43 -8.47 15.36
N ILE A 211 0.85 -9.69 15.75
CA ILE A 211 2.04 -9.88 16.60
C ILE A 211 3.30 -9.43 15.84
N ALA A 212 3.44 -9.85 14.58
CA ALA A 212 4.57 -9.44 13.75
C ALA A 212 4.68 -7.91 13.61
N TRP A 213 3.54 -7.22 13.40
CA TRP A 213 3.49 -5.76 13.33
C TRP A 213 3.90 -5.09 14.65
N LYS A 214 3.42 -5.60 15.79
CA LYS A 214 3.84 -5.10 17.11
C LYS A 214 5.33 -5.21 17.30
N LEU A 215 5.93 -6.35 16.95
CA LEU A 215 7.35 -6.59 17.07
C LEU A 215 8.19 -5.75 16.08
N SER A 216 7.77 -5.64 14.82
CA SER A 216 8.56 -4.98 13.77
C SER A 216 8.36 -3.47 13.69
N MET A 217 7.21 -2.96 14.15
CA MET A 217 6.84 -1.55 13.97
C MET A 217 6.50 -0.86 15.31
N LYS A 218 5.50 -1.36 16.05
CA LYS A 218 5.00 -0.68 17.25
C LYS A 218 6.08 -0.51 18.32
N TYR A 219 6.74 -1.60 18.72
CA TYR A 219 7.75 -1.52 19.77
C TYR A 219 8.99 -0.72 19.39
N PRO A 220 9.58 -0.84 18.17
CA PRO A 220 10.64 0.05 17.72
C PRO A 220 10.27 1.53 17.75
N VAL A 221 9.05 1.89 17.33
CA VAL A 221 8.58 3.29 17.40
C VAL A 221 8.48 3.77 18.84
N ILE A 222 7.92 2.97 19.77
CA ILE A 222 7.86 3.29 21.20
C ILE A 222 9.26 3.46 21.79
N MET A 223 10.19 2.55 21.47
CA MET A 223 11.59 2.64 21.94
C MET A 223 12.24 3.95 21.48
N LEU A 224 12.11 4.31 20.18
CA LEU A 224 12.66 5.55 19.65
C LEU A 224 12.02 6.81 20.22
N SER A 225 10.73 6.73 20.56
CA SER A 225 10.02 7.84 21.22
C SER A 225 10.52 8.06 22.65
N ALA A 226 10.89 6.98 23.35
CA ALA A 226 11.37 7.04 24.72
C ALA A 226 12.79 7.60 24.81
N SER A 227 13.70 7.23 23.90
CA SER A 227 15.07 7.76 23.90
C SER A 227 15.78 7.55 22.54
N ARG A 228 16.56 8.55 22.13
CA ARG A 228 17.44 8.46 20.96
C ARG A 228 18.53 7.39 21.10
N LEU A 229 18.88 6.98 22.33
CA LEU A 229 19.83 5.89 22.56
C LEU A 229 19.38 4.56 21.96
N PHE A 230 18.07 4.36 21.82
CA PHE A 230 17.54 3.16 21.16
C PHE A 230 17.93 3.04 19.68
N PHE A 231 18.36 4.12 18.98
CA PHE A 231 18.93 3.99 17.64
C PHE A 231 20.13 3.06 17.60
N ILE A 232 20.96 3.01 18.67
CA ILE A 232 22.13 2.14 18.76
C ILE A 232 21.68 0.69 19.01
N LEU A 233 20.59 0.47 19.75
CA LEU A 233 20.11 -0.87 20.11
C LEU A 233 19.23 -1.50 19.04
N LEU A 234 18.59 -0.70 18.16
CA LEU A 234 17.67 -1.20 17.12
C LEU A 234 18.29 -2.27 16.20
N PRO A 235 19.56 -2.16 15.72
CA PRO A 235 20.14 -3.20 14.89
C PRO A 235 20.17 -4.56 15.59
N PHE A 236 20.54 -4.59 16.88
CA PHE A 236 20.57 -5.81 17.69
C PHE A 236 19.17 -6.35 17.97
N TYR A 237 18.22 -5.45 18.25
CA TYR A 237 16.81 -5.79 18.40
C TYR A 237 16.27 -6.48 17.13
N TYR A 238 16.47 -5.86 15.97
CA TYR A 238 16.02 -6.44 14.71
C TYR A 238 16.73 -7.74 14.36
N LEU A 239 18.01 -7.87 14.67
CA LEU A 239 18.75 -9.12 14.46
C LEU A 239 18.11 -10.28 15.24
N ALA A 240 17.67 -10.03 16.47
CA ALA A 240 17.03 -11.04 17.32
C ALA A 240 15.57 -11.31 16.91
N VAL A 241 14.80 -10.27 16.54
CA VAL A 241 13.35 -10.35 16.38
C VAL A 241 12.92 -10.69 14.96
N MET A 242 13.68 -10.27 13.94
CA MET A 242 13.31 -10.45 12.54
C MET A 242 13.07 -11.89 12.10
N PRO A 243 13.82 -12.92 12.54
CA PRO A 243 13.52 -14.31 12.19
C PRO A 243 12.09 -14.72 12.60
N PHE A 244 11.64 -14.30 13.80
CA PHE A 244 10.29 -14.56 14.29
C PHE A 244 9.24 -13.76 13.52
N VAL A 245 9.51 -12.48 13.22
CA VAL A 245 8.63 -11.64 12.42
C VAL A 245 8.43 -12.23 11.02
N ILE A 246 9.50 -12.70 10.38
CA ILE A 246 9.41 -13.35 9.07
C ILE A 246 8.54 -14.60 9.12
N LEU A 247 8.74 -15.46 10.13
CA LEU A 247 7.93 -16.67 10.31
C LEU A 247 6.45 -16.32 10.51
N LEU A 248 6.15 -15.36 11.37
CA LEU A 248 4.80 -14.87 11.61
C LEU A 248 4.15 -14.27 10.36
N ASN A 249 4.91 -13.50 9.57
CA ASN A 249 4.45 -12.95 8.30
C ASN A 249 4.17 -14.04 7.25
N ILE A 250 5.02 -15.08 7.18
CA ILE A 250 4.79 -16.24 6.30
C ILE A 250 3.51 -16.98 6.73
N THR A 251 3.29 -17.12 8.03
CA THR A 251 2.08 -17.73 8.57
C THR A 251 0.86 -16.91 8.19
N ASP A 252 0.87 -15.59 8.43
CA ASP A 252 -0.24 -14.71 8.08
C ASP A 252 -0.56 -14.75 6.58
N LEU A 253 0.48 -14.72 5.74
CA LEU A 253 0.34 -14.73 4.29
C LEU A 253 -0.30 -16.02 3.73
N ASN A 254 -0.14 -17.15 4.40
CA ASN A 254 -0.55 -18.46 3.89
C ASN A 254 -1.85 -18.98 4.50
N PHE A 255 -2.32 -18.41 5.58
CA PHE A 255 -3.59 -18.76 6.19
C PHE A 255 -4.66 -17.69 5.94
N SER A 256 -5.91 -18.11 5.85
CA SER A 256 -7.06 -17.22 5.82
C SER A 256 -7.47 -16.83 7.23
N HIS A 257 -7.87 -15.58 7.40
CA HIS A 257 -8.25 -15.02 8.69
C HIS A 257 -9.73 -14.72 8.76
N ALA A 258 -10.38 -15.13 9.86
CA ALA A 258 -11.77 -14.76 10.15
C ALA A 258 -11.86 -13.28 10.57
N LYS A 259 -10.78 -12.73 11.16
CA LYS A 259 -10.63 -11.34 11.60
C LYS A 259 -9.20 -10.89 11.35
N GLY A 260 -8.99 -9.59 11.11
CA GLY A 260 -7.68 -8.99 10.95
C GLY A 260 -7.78 -7.48 10.87
N THR A 261 -6.69 -6.77 11.15
CA THR A 261 -6.68 -5.31 11.20
C THR A 261 -6.48 -4.63 9.85
N GLY A 262 -6.24 -5.42 8.79
CA GLY A 262 -6.16 -4.94 7.42
C GLY A 262 -7.07 -5.72 6.49
N LEU A 263 -7.37 -5.14 5.33
CA LEU A 263 -8.10 -5.75 4.23
C LEU A 263 -7.24 -5.78 2.97
N LEU A 264 -7.31 -6.89 2.24
CA LEU A 264 -6.91 -6.97 0.85
C LEU A 264 -8.17 -7.24 0.01
N VAL A 265 -8.45 -6.33 -0.92
CA VAL A 265 -9.61 -6.36 -1.80
C VAL A 265 -9.14 -6.56 -3.24
N ILE A 266 -9.77 -7.46 -3.94
CA ILE A 266 -9.59 -7.68 -5.38
C ILE A 266 -10.97 -7.60 -6.02
N ALA A 267 -11.18 -6.59 -6.86
CA ALA A 267 -12.42 -6.43 -7.61
C ALA A 267 -12.14 -6.55 -9.12
N GLU A 268 -12.99 -7.27 -9.83
CA GLU A 268 -12.90 -7.50 -11.27
C GLU A 268 -13.99 -6.72 -12.00
N LYS A 269 -13.59 -5.98 -13.02
CA LYS A 269 -14.53 -5.40 -13.97
C LYS A 269 -14.92 -6.49 -14.97
N ASN A 270 -16.23 -6.82 -15.02
CA ASN A 270 -16.72 -7.84 -15.94
C ASN A 270 -16.25 -7.59 -17.38
N ARG A 271 -16.14 -8.69 -18.14
CA ARG A 271 -15.82 -8.66 -19.58
C ARG A 271 -16.95 -8.08 -20.41
#